data_7943450f6dec0bf6be576f4267afc6d1
#
_entry.id   7943450f6dec0bf6be576f4267afc6d1
#
_cell.length_a   1.000
_cell.length_b   1.000
_cell.length_c   1.000
_cell.angle_alpha   90.00
_cell.angle_beta   90.00
_cell.angle_gamma   90.00
#
_symmetry.space_group_name_H-M   'P 1'
#
loop_
_entity.id
_entity.type
_entity.pdbx_description
1 polymer ?
#
loop_
_entity_poly.entity_id
_entity_poly.type
_entity_poly.pdbx_seq_one_letter_code
_entity_poly.pdbx_strand_id
1 'polypeptide(L)'
;MKKDKTLLRFRIYDGDREYTDYAIIDNKELLTLNYKEIISKFFYDNKVDDEQFLSDGRAVRIESEIPITDADARKLESLSMAYLHDFKLEEVAQ
;
A
#
# COMPACT_ATOMS: atom_id res chain seq x y z
N MET A 1 13.66 1.10 -17.88
CA MET A 1 13.74 1.86 -16.63
C MET A 1 13.63 0.94 -15.44
N LYS A 2 14.38 1.26 -14.40
CA LYS A 2 14.44 0.43 -13.20
C LYS A 2 13.21 0.66 -12.32
N LYS A 3 12.62 -0.42 -11.84
CA LYS A 3 11.46 -0.36 -10.95
C LYS A 3 11.92 -0.48 -9.50
N ASP A 4 12.22 0.66 -8.88
CA ASP A 4 12.77 0.73 -7.53
C ASP A 4 11.71 0.86 -6.43
N LYS A 5 10.46 1.08 -6.81
CA LYS A 5 9.36 1.27 -5.88
C LYS A 5 8.31 0.20 -6.08
N THR A 6 7.42 0.07 -5.12
CA THR A 6 6.27 -0.83 -5.23
C THR A 6 5.02 -0.09 -4.79
N LEU A 7 3.97 -0.20 -5.59
CA LEU A 7 2.64 0.28 -5.24
C LEU A 7 1.92 -0.83 -4.48
N LEU A 8 1.58 -0.56 -3.24
CA LEU A 8 0.83 -1.48 -2.39
C LEU A 8 -0.65 -1.13 -2.46
N ARG A 9 -1.49 -2.16 -2.59
CA ARG A 9 -2.94 -2.01 -2.44
C ARG A 9 -3.35 -2.70 -1.15
N PHE A 10 -3.97 -1.94 -0.27
CA PHE A 10 -4.51 -2.46 0.98
C PHE A 10 -6.01 -2.66 0.85
N ARG A 11 -6.50 -3.78 1.37
CA ARG A 11 -7.93 -4.01 1.57
C ARG A 11 -8.19 -3.84 3.06
N ILE A 12 -9.12 -2.96 3.39
CA ILE A 12 -9.43 -2.64 4.78
C ILE A 12 -10.86 -3.10 5.08
N TYR A 13 -11.02 -3.80 6.20
CA TYR A 13 -12.30 -4.30 6.68
C TYR A 13 -12.64 -3.55 7.97
N ASP A 14 -13.72 -2.80 7.96
CA ASP A 14 -14.15 -1.97 9.08
C ASP A 14 -15.62 -2.28 9.37
N GLY A 15 -15.86 -3.30 10.20
CA GLY A 15 -17.21 -3.80 10.45
C GLY A 15 -17.83 -4.34 9.16
N ASP A 16 -18.97 -3.78 8.75
CA ASP A 16 -19.66 -4.16 7.50
C ASP A 16 -19.05 -3.48 6.27
N ARG A 17 -18.11 -2.54 6.47
CA ARG A 17 -17.54 -1.75 5.39
C ARG A 17 -16.24 -2.37 4.91
N GLU A 18 -16.00 -2.23 3.62
CA GLU A 18 -14.80 -2.73 2.98
C GLU A 18 -14.34 -1.69 1.97
N TYR A 19 -13.07 -1.31 2.04
CA TYR A 19 -12.56 -0.31 1.12
C TYR A 19 -11.07 -0.57 0.85
N THR A 20 -10.53 0.12 -0.14
CA THR A 20 -9.11 -0.01 -0.50
C THR A 20 -8.37 1.29 -0.24
N ASP A 21 -7.08 1.15 0.01
CA ASP A 21 -6.16 2.27 0.13
C ASP A 21 -4.85 1.89 -0.54
N TYR A 22 -4.01 2.87 -0.79
CA TYR A 22 -2.77 2.66 -1.55
C TYR A 22 -1.60 3.32 -0.84
N ALA A 23 -0.42 2.74 -1.02
CA ALA A 23 0.82 3.34 -0.54
C ALA A 23 1.97 2.95 -1.47
N ILE A 24 3.01 3.76 -1.47
CA ILE A 24 4.21 3.48 -2.25
C ILE A 24 5.35 3.24 -1.27
N ILE A 25 6.06 2.14 -1.47
CA ILE A 25 7.18 1.76 -0.62
C ILE A 25 8.43 1.52 -1.47
N ASP A 26 9.59 1.87 -0.93
CA ASP A 26 10.86 1.53 -1.52
C ASP A 26 11.06 0.02 -1.51
N ASN A 27 11.57 -0.54 -2.60
CA ASN A 27 11.82 -1.97 -2.69
C ASN A 27 12.80 -2.46 -1.63
N LYS A 28 13.79 -1.64 -1.27
CA LYS A 28 14.74 -1.97 -0.21
C LYS A 28 14.03 -2.15 1.14
N GLU A 29 13.09 -1.27 1.41
CA GLU A 29 12.31 -1.33 2.64
C GLU A 29 11.35 -2.51 2.63
N LEU A 30 10.71 -2.76 1.49
CA LEU A 30 9.80 -3.90 1.32
C LEU A 30 10.49 -5.22 1.63
N LEU A 31 11.77 -5.36 1.28
CA LEU A 31 12.53 -6.57 1.53
C LEU A 31 12.89 -6.77 3.00
N THR A 32 12.87 -5.71 3.80
CA THR A 32 13.30 -5.77 5.19
C THR A 32 12.14 -5.82 6.19
N LEU A 33 10.93 -5.49 5.75
CA LEU A 33 9.76 -5.43 6.64
C LEU A 33 8.81 -6.58 6.33
N ASN A 34 8.19 -7.13 7.37
CA ASN A 34 7.07 -8.06 7.18
C ASN A 34 5.77 -7.26 6.99
N TYR A 35 4.69 -7.94 6.64
CA TYR A 35 3.41 -7.28 6.38
C TYR A 35 2.88 -6.50 7.58
N LYS A 36 3.04 -7.05 8.76
CA LYS A 36 2.63 -6.39 10.00
C LYS A 36 3.36 -5.06 10.19
N GLU A 37 4.67 -5.05 9.93
CA GLU A 37 5.49 -3.85 10.03
C GLU A 37 5.13 -2.81 8.96
N ILE A 38 4.83 -3.27 7.75
CA ILE A 38 4.41 -2.39 6.65
C ILE A 38 3.08 -1.72 7.00
N ILE A 39 2.13 -2.50 7.48
CA ILE A 39 0.81 -1.98 7.90
C ILE A 39 0.99 -0.99 9.04
N SER A 40 1.80 -1.33 10.02
CA SER A 40 2.12 -0.45 11.15
C SER A 40 2.65 0.91 10.67
N LYS A 41 3.54 0.89 9.70
CA LYS A 41 4.14 2.09 9.15
C LYS A 41 3.10 2.99 8.45
N PHE A 42 2.33 2.41 7.54
CA PHE A 42 1.44 3.21 6.70
C PHE A 42 0.14 3.62 7.39
N PHE A 43 -0.26 2.91 8.42
CA PHE A 43 -1.46 3.23 9.20
C PHE A 43 -1.12 3.90 10.54
N TYR A 44 0.15 4.19 10.78
CA TYR A 44 0.62 4.88 11.99
C TYR A 44 0.15 4.18 13.28
N ASP A 45 0.22 2.84 13.28
CA ASP A 45 -0.29 2.04 14.39
C ASP A 45 0.78 1.04 14.82
N ASN A 46 1.38 1.26 15.98
CA ASN A 46 2.45 0.40 16.50
C ASN A 46 1.94 -0.81 17.27
N LYS A 47 0.63 -1.05 17.26
CA LYS A 47 0.00 -2.17 17.97
C LYS A 47 -0.73 -3.12 17.02
N VAL A 48 -0.33 -3.16 15.75
CA VAL A 48 -0.88 -4.12 14.79
C VAL A 48 -0.54 -5.53 15.26
N ASP A 49 -1.54 -6.39 15.36
CA ASP A 49 -1.35 -7.75 15.84
C ASP A 49 -0.95 -8.71 14.70
N ASP A 50 -0.69 -9.97 15.05
CA ASP A 50 -0.24 -10.97 14.08
C ASP A 50 -1.31 -11.33 13.06
N GLU A 51 -2.56 -11.02 13.31
CA GLU A 51 -3.66 -11.22 12.37
C GLU A 51 -3.94 -9.97 11.54
N GLN A 52 -3.07 -8.95 11.70
CA GLN A 52 -3.13 -7.69 10.94
C GLN A 52 -4.36 -6.84 11.27
N PHE A 53 -4.76 -6.85 12.54
CA PHE A 53 -5.76 -5.91 13.04
C PHE A 53 -5.08 -4.66 13.59
N LEU A 54 -5.66 -3.51 13.27
CA LEU A 54 -5.26 -2.24 13.86
C LEU A 54 -5.83 -2.13 15.28
N SER A 55 -5.28 -1.19 16.05
CA SER A 55 -5.74 -0.92 17.42
C SER A 55 -7.23 -0.58 17.50
N ASP A 56 -7.77 0.03 16.44
CA ASP A 56 -9.17 0.42 16.37
C ASP A 56 -10.10 -0.70 15.91
N GLY A 57 -9.56 -1.89 15.65
CA GLY A 57 -10.35 -3.06 15.27
C GLY A 57 -10.48 -3.29 13.77
N ARG A 58 -9.98 -2.38 12.94
CA ARG A 58 -9.99 -2.62 11.50
C ARG A 58 -8.96 -3.68 11.12
N ALA A 59 -9.32 -4.54 10.17
CA ALA A 59 -8.37 -5.51 9.61
C ALA A 59 -7.82 -4.98 8.30
N VAL A 60 -6.51 -5.14 8.09
CA VAL A 60 -5.85 -4.68 6.88
C VAL A 60 -5.14 -5.85 6.21
N ARG A 61 -5.32 -5.96 4.89
CA ARG A 61 -4.65 -6.99 4.09
C ARG A 61 -3.91 -6.31 2.94
N ILE A 62 -2.71 -6.77 2.65
CA ILE A 62 -1.98 -6.34 1.46
C ILE A 62 -2.48 -7.20 0.30
N GLU A 63 -3.27 -6.59 -0.57
CA GLU A 63 -3.96 -7.27 -1.66
C GLU A 63 -3.07 -7.47 -2.87
N SER A 64 -2.21 -6.48 -3.17
CA SER A 64 -1.29 -6.59 -4.30
C SER A 64 -0.06 -5.73 -4.10
N GLU A 65 1.02 -6.14 -4.77
CA GLU A 65 2.31 -5.47 -4.79
C GLU A 65 2.68 -5.29 -6.26
N ILE A 66 2.68 -4.04 -6.73
CA ILE A 66 2.92 -3.72 -8.14
C ILE A 66 4.24 -2.94 -8.25
N PRO A 67 5.28 -3.53 -8.84
CA PRO A 67 6.53 -2.81 -9.05
C PRO A 67 6.34 -1.63 -10.01
N ILE A 68 6.88 -0.47 -9.66
CA ILE A 68 6.77 0.74 -10.44
C ILE A 68 8.12 1.46 -10.52
N THR A 69 8.26 2.33 -11.51
CA THR A 69 9.45 3.17 -11.62
C THR A 69 9.37 4.35 -10.66
N ASP A 70 10.50 4.96 -10.38
CA ASP A 70 10.56 6.16 -9.56
C ASP A 70 9.75 7.31 -10.19
N ALA A 71 9.78 7.43 -11.51
CA ALA A 71 8.99 8.44 -12.23
C ALA A 71 7.49 8.21 -12.04
N ASP A 72 7.04 6.94 -12.15
CA ASP A 72 5.64 6.61 -11.94
C ASP A 72 5.23 6.81 -10.49
N ALA A 73 6.12 6.52 -9.55
CA ALA A 73 5.88 6.75 -8.13
C ALA A 73 5.61 8.23 -7.87
N ARG A 74 6.45 9.11 -8.43
CA ARG A 74 6.26 10.56 -8.27
C ARG A 74 4.96 11.04 -8.89
N LYS A 75 4.59 10.47 -10.04
CA LYS A 75 3.33 10.79 -10.70
C LYS A 75 2.13 10.41 -9.83
N LEU A 76 2.16 9.21 -9.24
CA LEU A 76 1.11 8.76 -8.34
C LEU A 76 1.03 9.57 -7.05
N GLU A 77 2.17 9.93 -6.49
CA GLU A 77 2.22 10.73 -5.27
C GLU A 77 1.67 12.14 -5.48
N SER A 78 1.68 12.64 -6.70
CA SER A 78 1.13 13.96 -7.02
C SER A 78 -0.40 13.96 -7.09
N LEU A 79 -1.03 12.77 -7.11
CA LEU A 79 -2.47 12.63 -7.17
C LEU A 79 -3.05 12.49 -5.76
N SER A 80 -4.31 12.92 -5.62
CA SER A 80 -5.06 12.60 -4.40
C SER A 80 -5.29 11.10 -4.34
N MET A 81 -5.19 10.50 -3.16
CA MET A 81 -5.46 9.07 -2.96
C MET A 81 -6.85 8.67 -3.46
N ALA A 82 -7.80 9.60 -3.42
CA ALA A 82 -9.16 9.35 -3.91
C ALA A 82 -9.22 9.05 -5.40
N TYR A 83 -8.20 9.42 -6.16
CA TYR A 83 -8.19 9.26 -7.62
C TYR A 83 -7.28 8.14 -8.11
N LEU A 84 -6.64 7.42 -7.23
CA LEU A 84 -5.70 6.36 -7.66
C LEU A 84 -6.38 5.25 -8.44
N HIS A 85 -7.65 5.00 -8.19
CA HIS A 85 -8.39 3.95 -8.93
C HIS A 85 -8.62 4.32 -10.40
N ASP A 86 -8.47 5.59 -10.78
CA ASP A 86 -8.58 6.05 -12.16
C ASP A 86 -7.26 5.94 -12.93
N PHE A 87 -6.17 5.63 -12.24
CA PHE A 87 -4.85 5.51 -12.85
C PHE A 87 -4.74 4.19 -13.61
N LYS A 88 -4.18 4.25 -14.80
CA LYS A 88 -4.00 3.05 -15.64
C LYS A 88 -2.74 2.31 -15.23
N LEU A 89 -2.87 1.40 -14.32
CA LEU A 89 -1.73 0.67 -13.75
C LEU A 89 -1.00 -0.20 -14.77
N GLU A 90 -1.66 -0.62 -15.84
CA GLU A 90 -1.02 -1.40 -16.90
C GLU A 90 0.09 -0.60 -17.60
N GLU A 91 -0.01 0.73 -17.62
CA GLU A 91 1.05 1.58 -18.17
C GLU A 91 2.23 1.66 -17.21
N VAL A 92 1.96 1.52 -15.91
CA VAL A 92 2.97 1.55 -14.87
C VAL A 92 3.68 0.19 -14.77
N ALA A 93 2.93 -0.89 -14.91
CA ALA A 93 3.43 -2.26 -14.76
C ALA A 93 4.33 -2.70 -15.90
N GLN A 94 4.28 -2.01 -17.02
CA GLN A 94 5.16 -2.30 -18.15
C GLN A 94 6.54 -1.71 -17.94
#